data_ac2531bedcf6e5a880190ecc534cafed
#
_entry.id   ac2531bedcf6e5a880190ecc534cafed
#
_cell.length_a   1.000
_cell.length_b   1.000
_cell.length_c   1.000
_cell.angle_alpha   90.00
_cell.angle_beta   90.00
_cell.angle_gamma   90.00
#
_symmetry.space_group_name_H-M   'P 1'
#
loop_
_entity.id
_entity.type
_entity.pdbx_description
1 polymer ?
#
loop_
_entity_poly.entity_id
_entity_poly.type
_entity_poly.pdbx_seq_one_letter_code
_entity_poly.pdbx_strand_id
1 'polypeptide(L)'
;EALNSLRGEWSPEVGRGESKHPSLPLARAERKPLDQKKKPAPRHQRENPHKRGTITMQNIDLICVGKLNAKYFAEGVAEYQKRLAAFASFRIVELPEEKIEEKNASDAVVKKALDKEGKAILGSVRKGAAIVAMCIEGKQISSDELAQFLADRANSGAGDVAFVIGSSHGLSDEVKRAAALKFSMGRITMPHQLARLVLTEQIYRACTINAGMKYHK
;
A
#
# COMPACT_ATOMS: atom_id res chain seq x y z
N GLU A 1 26.99 27.27 23.38
CA GLU A 1 26.41 28.62 23.25
C GLU A 1 25.74 28.81 21.92
N ALA A 2 24.59 28.11 21.62
CA ALA A 2 23.69 28.41 20.50
C ALA A 2 22.39 27.59 20.61
N LEU A 3 21.71 27.64 21.76
CA LEU A 3 20.42 26.95 21.97
C LEU A 3 19.48 27.78 22.86
N ASN A 4 19.38 29.10 22.61
CA ASN A 4 18.44 29.94 23.35
C ASN A 4 17.91 31.11 22.49
N SER A 5 17.25 30.83 21.36
CA SER A 5 16.57 31.90 20.62
C SER A 5 15.49 31.31 19.70
N LEU A 6 14.49 30.69 20.26
CA LEU A 6 13.19 30.45 19.58
C LEU A 6 12.11 30.18 20.64
N ARG A 7 11.86 31.19 21.49
CA ARG A 7 10.59 31.33 22.20
C ARG A 7 9.84 32.50 21.56
N GLY A 8 9.16 32.24 20.45
CA GLY A 8 8.13 33.10 19.90
C GLY A 8 6.82 32.80 20.59
N GLU A 9 6.33 33.77 21.35
CA GLU A 9 5.01 33.73 22.00
C GLU A 9 3.91 33.70 20.94
N TRP A 10 3.15 32.65 20.92
CA TRP A 10 1.93 32.54 20.11
C TRP A 10 0.74 32.98 20.95
N SER A 11 0.18 34.18 20.67
CA SER A 11 -1.06 34.68 21.25
C SER A 11 -2.20 34.50 20.26
N PRO A 12 -3.30 33.84 20.62
CA PRO A 12 -4.47 33.79 19.76
C PRO A 12 -5.34 35.05 19.92
N GLU A 13 -5.34 35.91 18.92
CA GLU A 13 -6.36 36.98 18.83
C GLU A 13 -7.72 36.38 18.42
N VAL A 14 -8.67 36.49 19.36
CA VAL A 14 -10.08 36.16 19.13
C VAL A 14 -10.75 37.33 18.44
N GLY A 15 -10.77 37.33 17.11
CA GLY A 15 -11.58 38.23 16.30
C GLY A 15 -13.03 37.79 16.28
N ARG A 16 -13.91 38.53 17.04
CA ARG A 16 -15.36 38.42 16.88
C ARG A 16 -15.78 39.19 15.63
N GLY A 17 -15.99 38.45 14.53
CA GLY A 17 -16.62 38.97 13.32
C GLY A 17 -18.10 38.58 13.29
N GLU A 18 -18.99 39.55 13.57
CA GLU A 18 -20.43 39.42 13.32
C GLU A 18 -20.67 39.39 11.80
N SER A 19 -21.04 38.25 11.23
CA SER A 19 -21.53 38.16 9.86
C SER A 19 -23.07 38.23 9.86
N LYS A 20 -23.59 39.38 9.45
CA LYS A 20 -25.00 39.56 9.10
C LYS A 20 -25.28 38.83 7.79
N HIS A 21 -26.00 37.73 7.85
CA HIS A 21 -26.59 37.10 6.67
C HIS A 21 -27.92 37.77 6.32
N PRO A 22 -28.12 38.17 5.06
CA PRO A 22 -29.44 38.63 4.61
C PRO A 22 -30.38 37.44 4.44
N SER A 23 -31.54 37.52 5.05
CA SER A 23 -32.65 36.58 4.94
C SER A 23 -33.28 36.62 3.54
N LEU A 24 -33.22 35.49 2.82
CA LEU A 24 -33.98 35.27 1.60
C LEU A 24 -35.40 34.82 1.92
N PRO A 25 -36.42 35.29 1.16
CA PRO A 25 -37.82 34.97 1.44
C PRO A 25 -38.14 33.52 1.04
N LEU A 26 -38.88 32.86 1.92
CA LEU A 26 -39.44 31.51 1.70
C LEU A 26 -40.47 31.52 0.55
N ALA A 27 -40.09 30.96 -0.59
CA ALA A 27 -41.04 30.62 -1.64
C ALA A 27 -41.86 29.40 -1.23
N ARG A 28 -43.17 29.60 -1.13
CA ARG A 28 -44.20 28.63 -0.79
C ARG A 28 -44.35 27.66 -1.98
N ALA A 29 -43.73 26.47 -1.93
CA ALA A 29 -43.93 25.45 -2.94
C ALA A 29 -45.30 24.78 -2.78
N GLU A 30 -46.15 24.93 -3.78
CA GLU A 30 -47.44 24.24 -3.93
C GLU A 30 -47.20 22.71 -4.05
N ARG A 31 -47.85 21.94 -3.15
CA ARG A 31 -47.85 20.48 -3.19
C ARG A 31 -48.81 20.01 -4.29
N LYS A 32 -48.29 19.41 -5.35
CA LYS A 32 -49.06 18.63 -6.30
C LYS A 32 -49.51 17.29 -5.68
N PRO A 33 -50.69 16.80 -5.99
CA PRO A 33 -51.18 15.53 -5.43
C PRO A 33 -50.40 14.33 -5.88
N LEU A 34 -50.17 13.41 -4.95
CA LEU A 34 -49.51 12.13 -5.17
C LEU A 34 -50.48 11.22 -5.97
N ASP A 35 -50.15 10.93 -7.23
CA ASP A 35 -50.94 9.98 -8.02
C ASP A 35 -50.13 8.69 -8.24
N GLN A 36 -50.86 7.61 -7.89
CA GLN A 36 -50.75 6.22 -8.37
C GLN A 36 -49.50 5.37 -8.10
N LYS A 37 -49.78 4.42 -7.26
CA LYS A 37 -49.24 3.05 -7.12
C LYS A 37 -48.39 2.56 -8.31
N LYS A 38 -47.08 2.78 -8.30
CA LYS A 38 -46.16 1.98 -9.09
C LYS A 38 -45.89 0.68 -8.34
N LYS A 39 -46.23 -0.48 -8.98
CA LYS A 39 -45.86 -1.81 -8.52
C LYS A 39 -44.35 -1.87 -8.31
N PRO A 40 -43.84 -2.52 -7.24
CA PRO A 40 -42.40 -2.68 -7.05
C PRO A 40 -41.84 -3.54 -8.19
N ALA A 41 -40.76 -3.08 -8.80
CA ALA A 41 -39.99 -3.83 -9.77
C ALA A 41 -39.52 -5.16 -9.16
N PRO A 42 -39.40 -6.24 -9.95
CA PRO A 42 -38.93 -7.52 -9.43
C PRO A 42 -37.54 -7.33 -8.82
N ARG A 43 -37.40 -7.82 -7.58
CA ARG A 43 -36.09 -7.91 -6.93
C ARG A 43 -35.18 -8.74 -7.84
N HIS A 44 -34.25 -8.07 -8.52
CA HIS A 44 -33.12 -8.77 -9.08
C HIS A 44 -32.48 -9.54 -7.92
N GLN A 45 -32.60 -10.85 -7.96
CA GLN A 45 -31.81 -11.75 -7.14
C GLN A 45 -30.37 -11.39 -7.43
N ARG A 46 -29.70 -10.77 -6.46
CA ARG A 46 -28.24 -10.64 -6.49
C ARG A 46 -27.71 -12.07 -6.47
N GLU A 47 -27.34 -12.57 -7.63
CA GLU A 47 -26.60 -13.81 -7.74
C GLU A 47 -25.34 -13.64 -6.89
N ASN A 48 -25.26 -14.46 -5.87
CA ASN A 48 -24.13 -14.52 -4.96
C ASN A 48 -22.98 -15.19 -5.73
N PRO A 49 -21.89 -14.47 -6.10
CA PRO A 49 -20.85 -15.03 -6.97
C PRO A 49 -19.88 -15.96 -6.22
N HIS A 50 -20.24 -16.41 -5.01
CA HIS A 50 -19.45 -17.38 -4.29
C HIS A 50 -19.78 -18.81 -4.71
N LYS A 51 -19.53 -19.17 -5.98
CA LYS A 51 -19.20 -20.57 -6.30
C LYS A 51 -17.93 -20.89 -5.49
N ARG A 52 -18.07 -21.77 -4.50
CA ARG A 52 -16.98 -22.39 -3.75
C ARG A 52 -16.11 -23.23 -4.70
N GLY A 53 -15.30 -22.56 -5.53
CA GLY A 53 -14.09 -23.16 -6.06
C GLY A 53 -13.12 -23.34 -4.89
N THR A 54 -12.30 -24.34 -4.92
CA THR A 54 -11.19 -24.55 -3.99
C THR A 54 -10.45 -23.22 -3.86
N ILE A 55 -10.55 -22.54 -2.70
CA ILE A 55 -9.87 -21.28 -2.46
C ILE A 55 -8.40 -21.64 -2.29
N THR A 56 -7.67 -21.64 -3.39
CA THR A 56 -6.20 -21.64 -3.35
C THR A 56 -5.78 -20.32 -2.74
N MET A 57 -5.20 -20.38 -1.52
CA MET A 57 -4.69 -19.17 -0.87
C MET A 57 -3.67 -18.52 -1.80
N GLN A 58 -3.83 -17.23 -2.05
CA GLN A 58 -2.90 -16.44 -2.85
C GLN A 58 -1.51 -16.44 -2.21
N ASN A 59 -0.46 -16.73 -2.98
CA ASN A 59 0.90 -16.56 -2.49
C ASN A 59 1.32 -15.10 -2.63
N ILE A 60 1.76 -14.52 -1.52
CA ILE A 60 2.29 -13.15 -1.47
C ILE A 60 3.68 -13.21 -0.86
N ASP A 61 4.69 -12.89 -1.66
CA ASP A 61 6.06 -12.78 -1.19
C ASP A 61 6.44 -11.33 -0.96
N LEU A 62 7.14 -11.03 0.13
CA LEU A 62 7.78 -9.77 0.40
C LEU A 62 9.30 -9.98 0.32
N ILE A 63 9.89 -9.57 -0.79
CA ILE A 63 11.32 -9.70 -1.06
C ILE A 63 12.00 -8.38 -0.68
N CYS A 64 12.96 -8.44 0.23
CA CYS A 64 13.64 -7.27 0.76
C CYS A 64 15.14 -7.42 0.65
N VAL A 65 15.84 -6.39 0.17
CA VAL A 65 17.29 -6.29 0.29
C VAL A 65 17.64 -5.75 1.68
N GLY A 66 18.58 -6.38 2.34
CA GLY A 66 18.96 -6.08 3.74
C GLY A 66 18.15 -6.85 4.78
N LYS A 67 18.67 -6.87 6.01
CA LYS A 67 18.07 -7.55 7.16
C LYS A 67 17.22 -6.61 8.00
N LEU A 68 16.24 -7.18 8.69
CA LEU A 68 15.44 -6.47 9.69
C LEU A 68 16.14 -6.56 11.06
N ASN A 69 16.95 -5.55 11.37
CA ASN A 69 17.82 -5.58 12.56
C ASN A 69 17.17 -5.00 13.83
N ALA A 70 16.27 -4.02 13.68
CA ALA A 70 15.62 -3.40 14.82
C ALA A 70 14.48 -4.28 15.36
N LYS A 71 14.57 -4.68 16.62
CA LYS A 71 13.65 -5.62 17.27
C LYS A 71 12.20 -5.17 17.18
N TYR A 72 11.91 -3.88 17.41
CA TYR A 72 10.56 -3.33 17.34
C TYR A 72 9.93 -3.40 15.93
N PHE A 73 10.73 -3.28 14.87
CA PHE A 73 10.24 -3.51 13.52
C PHE A 73 10.01 -5.00 13.25
N ALA A 74 10.91 -5.86 13.72
CA ALA A 74 10.77 -7.31 13.57
C ALA A 74 9.51 -7.83 14.26
N GLU A 75 9.23 -7.37 15.49
CA GLU A 75 8.02 -7.71 16.23
C GLU A 75 6.75 -7.22 15.51
N GLY A 76 6.75 -5.99 15.01
CA GLY A 76 5.63 -5.43 14.25
C GLY A 76 5.36 -6.20 12.96
N VAL A 77 6.39 -6.54 12.20
CA VAL A 77 6.27 -7.34 10.96
C VAL A 77 5.76 -8.75 11.29
N ALA A 78 6.29 -9.39 12.32
CA ALA A 78 5.86 -10.74 12.74
C ALA A 78 4.37 -10.76 13.15
N GLU A 79 3.88 -9.72 13.81
CA GLU A 79 2.46 -9.60 14.16
C GLU A 79 1.56 -9.55 12.92
N TYR A 80 1.90 -8.73 11.92
CA TYR A 80 1.13 -8.69 10.67
C TYR A 80 1.29 -9.96 9.84
N GLN A 81 2.46 -10.59 9.83
CA GLN A 81 2.67 -11.88 9.18
C GLN A 81 1.76 -12.96 9.78
N LYS A 82 1.64 -13.00 11.12
CA LYS A 82 0.73 -13.90 11.82
C LYS A 82 -0.73 -13.66 11.41
N ARG A 83 -1.16 -12.40 11.32
CA ARG A 83 -2.52 -12.05 10.90
C ARG A 83 -2.79 -12.39 9.43
N LEU A 84 -1.81 -12.20 8.56
CA LEU A 84 -1.88 -12.53 7.13
C LEU A 84 -2.09 -14.02 6.87
N ALA A 85 -1.64 -14.89 7.76
CA ALA A 85 -1.78 -16.34 7.60
C ALA A 85 -3.24 -16.82 7.45
N ALA A 86 -4.22 -16.01 7.88
CA ALA A 86 -5.64 -16.30 7.69
C ALA A 86 -6.15 -15.97 6.26
N PHE A 87 -5.40 -15.21 5.46
CA PHE A 87 -5.84 -14.67 4.16
C PHE A 87 -4.97 -15.11 2.99
N ALA A 88 -3.67 -15.26 3.21
CA ALA A 88 -2.70 -15.52 2.16
C ALA A 88 -1.55 -16.40 2.67
N SER A 89 -0.90 -17.12 1.76
CA SER A 89 0.40 -17.73 2.01
C SER A 89 1.48 -16.65 1.91
N PHE A 90 1.73 -15.97 3.04
CA PHE A 90 2.66 -14.84 3.09
C PHE A 90 4.06 -15.28 3.50
N ARG A 91 5.08 -14.89 2.72
CA ARG A 91 6.49 -15.22 2.96
C ARG A 91 7.35 -13.97 2.84
N ILE A 92 8.32 -13.82 3.74
CA ILE A 92 9.36 -12.79 3.65
C ILE A 92 10.65 -13.45 3.19
N VAL A 93 11.31 -12.84 2.20
CA VAL A 93 12.60 -13.26 1.66
C VAL A 93 13.59 -12.11 1.86
N GLU A 94 14.58 -12.33 2.69
CA GLU A 94 15.67 -11.36 2.91
C GLU A 94 16.87 -11.73 2.03
N LEU A 95 17.30 -10.76 1.23
CA LEU A 95 18.47 -10.88 0.37
C LEU A 95 19.63 -10.05 0.94
N PRO A 96 20.88 -10.48 0.74
CA PRO A 96 22.02 -9.69 1.19
C PRO A 96 22.11 -8.37 0.41
N GLU A 97 22.40 -7.29 1.12
CA GLU A 97 22.72 -5.99 0.54
C GLU A 97 24.18 -5.97 0.08
N GLU A 98 24.43 -5.45 -1.13
CA GLU A 98 25.77 -5.21 -1.63
C GLU A 98 26.39 -4.00 -0.91
N LYS A 99 27.46 -4.25 -0.17
CA LYS A 99 28.15 -3.19 0.56
C LYS A 99 28.89 -2.27 -0.39
N ILE A 100 28.54 -1.00 -0.35
CA ILE A 100 29.24 0.07 -1.08
C ILE A 100 29.93 0.94 -0.03
N GLU A 101 31.25 1.06 -0.13
CA GLU A 101 32.00 2.00 0.70
C GLU A 101 31.69 3.43 0.23
N GLU A 102 31.25 4.32 1.11
CA GLU A 102 30.87 5.70 0.78
C GLU A 102 31.96 6.45 0.00
N LYS A 103 33.22 6.16 0.29
CA LYS A 103 34.37 6.75 -0.42
C LYS A 103 34.46 6.36 -1.89
N ASN A 104 33.84 5.25 -2.27
CA ASN A 104 33.91 4.63 -3.60
C ASN A 104 32.54 4.60 -4.32
N ALA A 105 31.55 5.31 -3.80
CA ALA A 105 30.17 5.32 -4.29
C ALA A 105 30.01 6.11 -5.60
N SER A 106 30.78 5.77 -6.64
CA SER A 106 30.51 6.30 -7.99
C SER A 106 29.22 5.69 -8.56
N ASP A 107 28.56 6.41 -9.47
CA ASP A 107 27.32 5.92 -10.13
C ASP A 107 27.51 4.54 -10.76
N ALA A 108 28.69 4.25 -11.32
CA ALA A 108 29.02 2.96 -11.90
C ALA A 108 29.07 1.83 -10.86
N VAL A 109 29.63 2.11 -9.67
CA VAL A 109 29.71 1.16 -8.56
C VAL A 109 28.31 0.90 -8.00
N VAL A 110 27.53 1.95 -7.77
CA VAL A 110 26.13 1.85 -7.32
C VAL A 110 25.32 1.04 -8.31
N LYS A 111 25.42 1.35 -9.61
CA LYS A 111 24.71 0.60 -10.65
C LYS A 111 25.08 -0.87 -10.66
N LYS A 112 26.36 -1.22 -10.55
CA LYS A 112 26.82 -2.62 -10.51
C LYS A 112 26.25 -3.37 -9.30
N ALA A 113 26.19 -2.72 -8.13
CA ALA A 113 25.59 -3.29 -6.94
C ALA A 113 24.10 -3.53 -7.12
N LEU A 114 23.35 -2.52 -7.62
CA LEU A 114 21.94 -2.64 -7.92
C LEU A 114 21.64 -3.73 -8.97
N ASP A 115 22.45 -3.87 -10.00
CA ASP A 115 22.29 -4.91 -11.02
C ASP A 115 22.49 -6.32 -10.41
N LYS A 116 23.41 -6.48 -9.45
CA LYS A 116 23.61 -7.74 -8.74
C LYS A 116 22.45 -8.06 -7.81
N GLU A 117 22.02 -7.08 -7.01
CA GLU A 117 20.81 -7.20 -6.16
C GLU A 117 19.56 -7.48 -7.00
N GLY A 118 19.42 -6.81 -8.15
CA GLY A 118 18.31 -7.01 -9.07
C GLY A 118 18.21 -8.43 -9.60
N LYS A 119 19.34 -9.04 -9.97
CA LYS A 119 19.39 -10.47 -10.36
C LYS A 119 18.97 -11.39 -9.22
N ALA A 120 19.43 -11.13 -7.99
CA ALA A 120 19.04 -11.90 -6.82
C ALA A 120 17.53 -11.77 -6.53
N ILE A 121 16.99 -10.55 -6.64
CA ILE A 121 15.55 -10.27 -6.51
C ILE A 121 14.76 -11.09 -7.53
N LEU A 122 15.07 -10.94 -8.83
CA LEU A 122 14.35 -11.61 -9.92
C LEU A 122 14.45 -13.13 -9.82
N GLY A 123 15.59 -13.65 -9.38
CA GLY A 123 15.79 -15.09 -9.13
C GLY A 123 14.99 -15.62 -7.93
N SER A 124 14.54 -14.74 -7.02
CA SER A 124 13.74 -15.10 -5.85
C SER A 124 12.24 -15.02 -6.08
N VAL A 125 11.80 -14.38 -7.18
CA VAL A 125 10.40 -14.24 -7.56
C VAL A 125 9.86 -15.57 -8.07
N ARG A 126 8.69 -15.99 -7.58
CA ARG A 126 8.02 -17.19 -8.09
C ARG A 126 7.68 -17.04 -9.58
N LYS A 127 7.81 -18.13 -10.32
CA LYS A 127 7.46 -18.13 -11.74
C LYS A 127 6.01 -17.69 -11.96
N GLY A 128 5.81 -16.66 -12.76
CA GLY A 128 4.48 -16.11 -13.07
C GLY A 128 3.93 -15.14 -12.02
N ALA A 129 4.62 -14.90 -10.90
CA ALA A 129 4.19 -13.89 -9.93
C ALA A 129 4.30 -12.48 -10.51
N ALA A 130 3.30 -11.65 -10.19
CA ALA A 130 3.34 -10.22 -10.51
C ALA A 130 4.28 -9.50 -9.55
N ILE A 131 5.24 -8.75 -10.08
CA ILE A 131 6.17 -7.95 -9.29
C ILE A 131 5.55 -6.59 -9.00
N VAL A 132 5.53 -6.20 -7.72
CA VAL A 132 5.21 -4.85 -7.26
C VAL A 132 6.49 -4.22 -6.73
N ALA A 133 7.08 -3.31 -7.51
CA ALA A 133 8.33 -2.64 -7.15
C ALA A 133 8.03 -1.39 -6.30
N MET A 134 8.55 -1.38 -5.06
CA MET A 134 8.45 -0.23 -4.17
C MET A 134 9.48 0.82 -4.58
N CYS A 135 9.03 1.93 -5.11
CA CYS A 135 9.92 3.02 -5.56
C CYS A 135 9.23 4.39 -5.46
N ILE A 136 10.02 5.43 -5.21
CA ILE A 136 9.51 6.78 -4.97
C ILE A 136 8.78 7.33 -6.19
N GLU A 137 9.29 7.03 -7.39
CA GLU A 137 8.73 7.44 -8.69
C GLU A 137 7.50 6.62 -9.12
N GLY A 138 7.06 5.66 -8.30
CA GLY A 138 5.90 4.83 -8.56
C GLY A 138 4.57 5.57 -8.43
N LYS A 139 3.49 4.93 -8.86
CA LYS A 139 2.13 5.42 -8.67
C LYS A 139 1.77 5.36 -7.17
N GLN A 140 1.22 6.44 -6.63
CA GLN A 140 0.56 6.43 -5.34
C GLN A 140 -0.84 5.84 -5.51
N ILE A 141 -1.15 4.81 -4.75
CA ILE A 141 -2.43 4.12 -4.78
C ILE A 141 -3.02 4.09 -3.36
N SER A 142 -4.35 4.05 -3.30
CA SER A 142 -5.07 3.88 -2.04
C SER A 142 -5.03 2.42 -1.55
N SER A 143 -5.40 2.19 -0.29
CA SER A 143 -5.55 0.83 0.24
C SER A 143 -6.61 0.02 -0.53
N ASP A 144 -7.67 0.68 -1.02
CA ASP A 144 -8.71 0.03 -1.84
C ASP A 144 -8.17 -0.34 -3.22
N GLU A 145 -7.36 0.52 -3.87
CA GLU A 145 -6.71 0.21 -5.15
C GLU A 145 -5.72 -0.96 -4.99
N LEU A 146 -5.00 -1.04 -3.86
CA LEU A 146 -4.14 -2.18 -3.56
C LEU A 146 -4.94 -3.46 -3.35
N ALA A 147 -6.07 -3.38 -2.64
CA ALA A 147 -6.98 -4.51 -2.46
C ALA A 147 -7.54 -5.00 -3.80
N GLN A 148 -7.96 -4.08 -4.67
CA GLN A 148 -8.45 -4.41 -6.01
C GLN A 148 -7.35 -5.08 -6.85
N PHE A 149 -6.12 -4.56 -6.82
CA PHE A 149 -4.99 -5.17 -7.52
C PHE A 149 -4.77 -6.63 -7.08
N LEU A 150 -4.78 -6.91 -5.77
CA LEU A 150 -4.64 -8.28 -5.26
C LEU A 150 -5.80 -9.18 -5.68
N ALA A 151 -7.04 -8.67 -5.65
CA ALA A 151 -8.22 -9.41 -6.09
C ALA A 151 -8.16 -9.74 -7.59
N ASP A 152 -7.79 -8.78 -8.43
CA ASP A 152 -7.66 -8.98 -9.88
C ASP A 152 -6.61 -10.04 -10.21
N ARG A 153 -5.48 -10.03 -9.49
CA ARG A 153 -4.43 -11.07 -9.63
C ARG A 153 -4.95 -12.43 -9.21
N ALA A 154 -5.64 -12.55 -8.08
CA ALA A 154 -6.21 -13.80 -7.61
C ALA A 154 -7.22 -14.38 -8.63
N ASN A 155 -8.03 -13.53 -9.25
CA ASN A 155 -9.08 -13.92 -10.19
C ASN A 155 -8.53 -14.27 -11.59
N SER A 156 -7.34 -13.79 -11.96
CA SER A 156 -6.74 -14.03 -13.29
C SER A 156 -6.09 -15.40 -13.46
N GLY A 157 -6.10 -16.27 -12.43
CA GLY A 157 -5.46 -17.58 -12.44
C GLY A 157 -3.93 -17.52 -12.29
N ALA A 158 -3.31 -16.33 -12.27
CA ALA A 158 -1.90 -16.08 -12.01
C ALA A 158 -1.77 -15.26 -10.70
N GLY A 159 -2.27 -15.82 -9.60
CA GLY A 159 -2.54 -15.12 -8.35
C GLY A 159 -1.33 -14.67 -7.56
N ASP A 160 -0.15 -15.24 -7.80
CA ASP A 160 1.05 -14.95 -7.02
C ASP A 160 1.53 -13.50 -7.21
N VAL A 161 1.91 -12.86 -6.10
CA VAL A 161 2.40 -11.48 -6.08
C VAL A 161 3.70 -11.41 -5.28
N ALA A 162 4.69 -10.70 -5.80
CA ALA A 162 5.94 -10.41 -5.13
C ALA A 162 6.12 -8.91 -4.94
N PHE A 163 6.02 -8.43 -3.72
CA PHE A 163 6.39 -7.07 -3.34
C PHE A 163 7.89 -7.01 -3.15
N VAL A 164 8.52 -5.96 -3.67
CA VAL A 164 9.98 -5.84 -3.66
C VAL A 164 10.41 -4.52 -3.05
N ILE A 165 11.20 -4.57 -1.99
CA ILE A 165 11.86 -3.43 -1.37
C ILE A 165 13.37 -3.53 -1.62
N GLY A 166 13.95 -2.52 -2.25
CA GLY A 166 15.39 -2.44 -2.54
C GLY A 166 16.25 -2.10 -1.33
N SER A 167 17.56 -1.97 -1.58
CA SER A 167 18.55 -1.46 -0.62
C SER A 167 18.43 0.05 -0.42
N SER A 168 19.37 0.62 0.32
CA SER A 168 19.48 2.07 0.54
C SER A 168 19.61 2.89 -0.77
N HIS A 169 20.09 2.27 -1.84
CA HIS A 169 20.22 2.87 -3.17
C HIS A 169 19.02 2.61 -4.09
N GLY A 170 17.98 1.91 -3.60
CA GLY A 170 16.75 1.62 -4.33
C GLY A 170 16.77 0.30 -5.09
N LEU A 171 16.17 0.27 -6.27
CA LEU A 171 16.00 -0.92 -7.11
C LEU A 171 16.67 -0.70 -8.47
N SER A 172 17.21 -1.78 -9.05
CA SER A 172 17.74 -1.75 -10.41
C SER A 172 16.67 -1.46 -11.44
N ASP A 173 17.07 -0.88 -12.59
CA ASP A 173 16.17 -0.61 -13.71
C ASP A 173 15.54 -1.89 -14.26
N GLU A 174 16.24 -3.02 -14.18
CA GLU A 174 15.74 -4.32 -14.64
C GLU A 174 14.53 -4.76 -13.79
N VAL A 175 14.62 -4.68 -12.47
CA VAL A 175 13.49 -4.97 -11.54
C VAL A 175 12.33 -4.02 -11.80
N LYS A 176 12.61 -2.71 -11.96
CA LYS A 176 11.58 -1.70 -12.24
C LYS A 176 10.87 -1.93 -13.56
N ARG A 177 11.59 -2.41 -14.60
CA ARG A 177 10.98 -2.76 -15.90
C ARG A 177 10.16 -4.03 -15.85
N ALA A 178 10.58 -5.02 -15.06
CA ALA A 178 9.86 -6.27 -14.88
C ALA A 178 8.60 -6.12 -14.01
N ALA A 179 8.44 -5.01 -13.29
CA ALA A 179 7.33 -4.79 -12.38
C ALA A 179 6.01 -4.55 -13.12
N ALA A 180 4.97 -5.30 -12.73
CA ALA A 180 3.58 -5.07 -13.14
C ALA A 180 3.01 -3.79 -12.52
N LEU A 181 3.51 -3.40 -11.35
CA LEU A 181 3.14 -2.17 -10.66
C LEU A 181 4.40 -1.55 -10.02
N LYS A 182 4.67 -0.29 -10.32
CA LYS A 182 5.58 0.55 -9.54
C LYS A 182 4.76 1.31 -8.53
N PHE A 183 4.97 1.01 -7.25
CA PHE A 183 4.16 1.54 -6.14
C PHE A 183 4.98 2.47 -5.27
N SER A 184 4.44 3.66 -5.02
CA SER A 184 4.99 4.65 -4.10
C SER A 184 4.09 4.82 -2.88
N MET A 185 4.67 4.72 -1.68
CA MET A 185 3.97 5.02 -0.42
C MET A 185 3.89 6.52 -0.11
N GLY A 186 4.26 7.38 -1.06
CA GLY A 186 4.24 8.82 -0.92
C GLY A 186 5.56 9.47 -1.31
N ARG A 187 5.62 10.80 -1.15
CA ARG A 187 6.80 11.62 -1.50
C ARG A 187 7.85 11.66 -0.39
N ILE A 188 7.55 11.10 0.76
CA ILE A 188 8.45 11.04 1.91
C ILE A 188 9.30 9.78 1.79
N THR A 189 10.63 9.94 1.91
CA THR A 189 11.55 8.80 1.98
C THR A 189 11.44 8.13 3.34
N MET A 190 11.33 6.81 3.33
CA MET A 190 11.28 5.99 4.55
C MET A 190 12.51 5.09 4.62
N PRO A 191 13.07 4.86 5.81
CA PRO A 191 14.03 3.77 6.02
C PRO A 191 13.42 2.44 5.57
N HIS A 192 14.18 1.58 4.91
CA HIS A 192 13.68 0.32 4.35
C HIS A 192 13.05 -0.60 5.40
N GLN A 193 13.50 -0.57 6.66
CA GLN A 193 12.89 -1.35 7.74
C GLN A 193 11.50 -0.85 8.11
N LEU A 194 11.28 0.47 8.15
CA LEU A 194 9.96 1.07 8.38
C LEU A 194 9.05 0.81 7.17
N ALA A 195 9.55 0.99 5.96
CA ALA A 195 8.81 0.70 4.74
C ALA A 195 8.31 -0.76 4.71
N ARG A 196 9.13 -1.71 5.18
CA ARG A 196 8.76 -3.12 5.31
C ARG A 196 7.57 -3.32 6.26
N LEU A 197 7.59 -2.68 7.43
CA LEU A 197 6.49 -2.76 8.39
C LEU A 197 5.20 -2.16 7.81
N VAL A 198 5.29 -0.94 7.27
CA VAL A 198 4.13 -0.24 6.67
C VAL A 198 3.54 -1.06 5.53
N LEU A 199 4.38 -1.59 4.64
CA LEU A 199 3.91 -2.41 3.52
C LEU A 199 3.25 -3.71 3.99
N THR A 200 3.81 -4.38 5.00
CA THR A 200 3.20 -5.61 5.55
C THR A 200 1.81 -5.32 6.13
N GLU A 201 1.64 -4.19 6.81
CA GLU A 201 0.33 -3.72 7.29
C GLU A 201 -0.62 -3.44 6.12
N GLN A 202 -0.17 -2.74 5.08
CA GLN A 202 -1.01 -2.42 3.92
C GLN A 202 -1.44 -3.67 3.13
N ILE A 203 -0.59 -4.68 3.03
CA ILE A 203 -0.98 -5.98 2.45
C ILE A 203 -2.06 -6.65 3.31
N TYR A 204 -1.90 -6.66 4.63
CA TYR A 204 -2.92 -7.17 5.54
C TYR A 204 -4.25 -6.40 5.40
N ARG A 205 -4.19 -5.06 5.36
CA ARG A 205 -5.36 -4.20 5.15
C ARG A 205 -6.08 -4.53 3.84
N ALA A 206 -5.35 -4.67 2.74
CA ALA A 206 -5.90 -5.04 1.44
C ALA A 206 -6.60 -6.41 1.49
N CYS A 207 -6.01 -7.39 2.16
CA CYS A 207 -6.63 -8.70 2.36
C CYS A 207 -7.92 -8.61 3.19
N THR A 208 -7.95 -7.77 4.24
CA THR A 208 -9.16 -7.57 5.06
C THR A 208 -10.28 -6.84 4.32
N ILE A 209 -9.94 -5.89 3.43
CA ILE A 209 -10.91 -5.24 2.52
C ILE A 209 -11.55 -6.30 1.62
N ASN A 210 -10.74 -7.13 0.96
CA ASN A 210 -11.23 -8.19 0.07
C ASN A 210 -12.08 -9.24 0.81
N ALA A 211 -11.82 -9.46 2.10
CA ALA A 211 -12.62 -10.34 2.94
C ALA A 211 -13.88 -9.67 3.53
N GLY A 212 -14.14 -8.39 3.25
CA GLY A 212 -15.28 -7.65 3.78
C GLY A 212 -15.21 -7.40 5.29
N MET A 213 -14.02 -7.38 5.89
CA MET A 213 -13.83 -7.19 7.33
C MET A 213 -13.81 -5.71 7.72
N LYS A 214 -14.21 -5.41 8.97
CA LYS A 214 -14.28 -4.04 9.51
C LYS A 214 -12.94 -3.43 9.93
N TYR A 215 -11.82 -3.95 9.48
CA TYR A 215 -10.50 -3.38 9.81
C TYR A 215 -10.25 -2.04 9.10
N HIS A 216 -10.67 -1.94 7.85
CA HIS A 216 -10.65 -0.69 7.09
C HIS A 216 -11.95 0.09 7.39
N LYS A 217 -11.82 1.29 7.97
CA LYS A 217 -12.96 2.18 8.31
C LYS A 217 -12.90 3.42 7.45
#